data_f691d16839a903ad093bd4737fcd0452
#
_entry.id   f691d16839a903ad093bd4737fcd0452
#
_cell.length_a   1.000
_cell.length_b   1.000
_cell.length_c   1.000
_cell.angle_alpha   90.00
_cell.angle_beta   90.00
_cell.angle_gamma   90.00
#
_symmetry.space_group_name_H-M   'P 1'
#
loop_
_entity.id
_entity.type
_entity.pdbx_description
1 polymer ?
#
loop_
_entity_poly.entity_id
_entity_poly.type
_entity_poly.pdbx_seq_one_letter_code
_entity_poly.pdbx_strand_id
1 'polypeptide(L)'
;MQQVKGVIARGKGAPVELVTVNVPDPGPGEAVVKIQACGVCHTDLHYREGGIGNDYPYLLGHEAAGIVEAVGPEVHDLAPGDYVILNWRAVCGACRACLRGRPWYCFATHNAKQKMTLEDGTELSPALGIGAFIDKTLVAAGQCTKVDPAARPAAAGLLGCGVMAGLGAALNTGNVGRGDSVAVIGCGGVGAAAIAGARLAGANRIIAVDLDDRKLATATTLGATHTVNSSATDPITAIQELTGGFGADVVIDAVGRPETWKQA
;
A
#
# COMPACT_ATOMS: atom_id res chain seq x y z
N MET A 1 -4.61 18.67 21.80
CA MET A 1 -5.49 17.48 21.52
C MET A 1 -6.70 17.95 20.72
N GLN A 2 -7.04 17.27 19.62
CA GLN A 2 -8.13 17.61 18.72
C GLN A 2 -9.10 16.44 18.59
N GLN A 3 -10.40 16.73 18.44
CA GLN A 3 -11.43 15.72 18.18
C GLN A 3 -11.79 15.74 16.70
N VAL A 4 -11.77 14.58 16.06
CA VAL A 4 -12.04 14.41 14.63
C VAL A 4 -12.89 13.15 14.38
N LYS A 5 -13.43 13.00 13.18
CA LYS A 5 -14.17 11.79 12.79
C LYS A 5 -13.24 10.76 12.16
N GLY A 6 -13.39 9.49 12.56
CA GLY A 6 -12.63 8.37 12.04
C GLY A 6 -13.48 7.10 11.95
N VAL A 7 -13.03 6.16 11.11
CA VAL A 7 -13.70 4.88 10.87
C VAL A 7 -12.91 3.75 11.54
N ILE A 8 -13.56 3.03 12.45
CA ILE A 8 -12.96 1.95 13.20
C ILE A 8 -13.61 0.59 12.92
N ALA A 9 -12.85 -0.47 13.15
CA ALA A 9 -13.35 -1.84 13.35
C ALA A 9 -13.26 -2.14 14.86
N ARG A 10 -14.40 -2.27 15.53
CA ARG A 10 -14.44 -2.46 16.99
C ARG A 10 -14.11 -3.89 17.43
N GLY A 11 -14.30 -4.85 16.54
CA GLY A 11 -14.04 -6.26 16.80
C GLY A 11 -14.04 -7.07 15.52
N LYS A 12 -13.59 -8.32 15.61
CA LYS A 12 -13.50 -9.24 14.49
C LYS A 12 -14.86 -9.45 13.79
N GLY A 13 -14.92 -9.15 12.49
CA GLY A 13 -16.11 -9.32 11.66
C GLY A 13 -17.22 -8.30 11.93
N ALA A 14 -17.04 -7.39 12.89
CA ALA A 14 -18.04 -6.36 13.18
C ALA A 14 -18.15 -5.36 12.02
N PRO A 15 -19.32 -4.73 11.83
CA PRO A 15 -19.44 -3.57 10.95
C PRO A 15 -18.46 -2.47 11.34
N VAL A 16 -18.00 -1.69 10.37
CA VAL A 16 -17.21 -0.49 10.65
C VAL A 16 -18.11 0.62 11.21
N GLU A 17 -17.55 1.44 12.09
CA GLU A 17 -18.25 2.51 12.77
C GLU A 17 -17.56 3.86 12.51
N LEU A 18 -18.35 4.90 12.28
CA LEU A 18 -17.87 6.28 12.27
C LEU A 18 -17.96 6.82 13.71
N VAL A 19 -16.81 7.15 14.28
CA VAL A 19 -16.68 7.56 15.69
C VAL A 19 -15.94 8.88 15.82
N THR A 20 -16.01 9.49 17.01
CA THR A 20 -15.13 10.60 17.39
C THR A 20 -13.82 10.03 17.94
N VAL A 21 -12.70 10.54 17.44
CA VAL A 21 -11.34 10.15 17.84
C VAL A 21 -10.61 11.37 18.41
N ASN A 22 -9.95 11.19 19.53
CA ASN A 22 -9.04 12.16 20.12
C ASN A 22 -7.65 11.97 19.51
N VAL A 23 -7.16 12.97 18.79
CA VAL A 23 -5.80 13.01 18.24
C VAL A 23 -4.96 13.91 19.15
N PRO A 24 -3.91 13.39 19.81
CA PRO A 24 -3.03 14.21 20.64
C PRO A 24 -2.17 15.16 19.81
N ASP A 25 -1.63 16.17 20.45
CA ASP A 25 -0.58 17.01 19.84
C ASP A 25 0.68 16.13 19.63
N PRO A 26 1.46 16.36 18.57
CA PRO A 26 2.57 15.47 18.24
C PRO A 26 3.71 15.58 19.25
N GLY A 27 4.18 14.43 19.73
CA GLY A 27 5.35 14.31 20.60
C GLY A 27 6.67 14.31 19.83
N PRO A 28 7.80 14.05 20.52
CA PRO A 28 9.11 14.00 19.87
C PRO A 28 9.16 13.00 18.72
N GLY A 29 9.57 13.47 17.53
CA GLY A 29 9.66 12.65 16.31
C GLY A 29 8.32 12.29 15.66
N GLU A 30 7.22 12.96 16.06
CA GLU A 30 5.87 12.70 15.53
C GLU A 30 5.33 13.87 14.71
N ALA A 31 4.34 13.58 13.88
CA ALA A 31 3.62 14.56 13.07
C ALA A 31 2.12 14.26 13.05
N VAL A 32 1.31 15.31 13.05
CA VAL A 32 -0.13 15.25 12.75
C VAL A 32 -0.30 15.60 11.27
N VAL A 33 -0.97 14.73 10.54
CA VAL A 33 -1.25 14.87 9.11
C VAL A 33 -2.76 14.97 8.88
N LYS A 34 -3.19 16.07 8.27
CA LYS A 34 -4.56 16.25 7.78
C LYS A 34 -4.74 15.47 6.48
N ILE A 35 -5.57 14.45 6.51
CA ILE A 35 -5.78 13.56 5.37
C ILE A 35 -6.59 14.26 4.28
N GLN A 36 -6.12 14.17 3.04
CA GLN A 36 -6.83 14.67 1.87
C GLN A 36 -7.47 13.54 1.05
N ALA A 37 -6.84 12.36 1.04
CA ALA A 37 -7.38 11.15 0.43
C ALA A 37 -6.77 9.93 1.06
N CYS A 38 -7.55 8.87 1.15
CA CYS A 38 -7.09 7.54 1.54
C CYS A 38 -7.74 6.49 0.65
N GLY A 39 -6.92 5.63 0.05
CA GLY A 39 -7.37 4.46 -0.70
C GLY A 39 -7.91 3.38 0.22
N VAL A 40 -8.76 2.51 -0.33
CA VAL A 40 -9.29 1.31 0.33
C VAL A 40 -8.52 0.09 -0.18
N CYS A 41 -7.86 -0.61 0.70
CA CYS A 41 -7.06 -1.79 0.40
C CYS A 41 -7.72 -3.06 0.97
N HIS A 42 -7.41 -4.21 0.38
CA HIS A 42 -7.85 -5.50 0.92
C HIS A 42 -7.31 -5.76 2.34
N THR A 43 -6.20 -5.15 2.70
CA THR A 43 -5.62 -5.17 4.04
C THR A 43 -6.58 -4.57 5.09
N ASP A 44 -7.36 -3.53 4.77
CA ASP A 44 -8.36 -2.98 5.69
C ASP A 44 -9.46 -3.99 6.00
N LEU A 45 -9.85 -4.78 5.00
CA LEU A 45 -10.79 -5.89 5.18
C LEU A 45 -10.19 -6.98 6.07
N HIS A 46 -8.91 -7.33 5.87
CA HIS A 46 -8.22 -8.31 6.72
C HIS A 46 -8.11 -7.85 8.18
N TYR A 47 -7.87 -6.56 8.45
CA TYR A 47 -7.94 -6.02 9.81
C TYR A 47 -9.34 -6.21 10.40
N ARG A 48 -10.38 -5.84 9.64
CA ARG A 48 -11.77 -5.99 10.10
C ARG A 48 -12.13 -7.46 10.37
N GLU A 49 -11.69 -8.39 9.54
CA GLU A 49 -12.05 -9.82 9.61
C GLU A 49 -11.11 -10.64 10.50
N GLY A 50 -10.12 -10.00 11.14
CA GLY A 50 -9.18 -10.69 12.04
C GLY A 50 -8.16 -11.56 11.31
N GLY A 51 -7.84 -11.24 10.06
CA GLY A 51 -6.75 -11.84 9.32
C GLY A 51 -5.38 -11.27 9.68
N ILE A 52 -5.37 -10.08 10.32
CA ILE A 52 -4.15 -9.40 10.77
C ILE A 52 -4.35 -8.95 12.21
N GLY A 53 -3.74 -9.67 13.17
CA GLY A 53 -3.78 -9.33 14.59
C GLY A 53 -5.17 -9.39 15.24
N ASN A 54 -5.22 -9.04 16.54
CA ASN A 54 -6.46 -9.00 17.33
C ASN A 54 -6.50 -7.78 18.27
N ASP A 55 -5.70 -6.73 17.99
CA ASP A 55 -5.56 -5.55 18.87
C ASP A 55 -6.67 -4.52 18.61
N TYR A 56 -7.91 -4.97 18.69
CA TYR A 56 -9.10 -4.11 18.52
C TYR A 56 -9.25 -3.10 19.66
N PRO A 57 -9.83 -1.91 19.37
CA PRO A 57 -10.39 -1.44 18.10
C PRO A 57 -9.31 -0.94 17.13
N TYR A 58 -9.42 -1.31 15.84
CA TYR A 58 -8.54 -0.79 14.79
C TYR A 58 -9.09 0.49 14.17
N LEU A 59 -8.26 1.54 14.09
CA LEU A 59 -8.48 2.68 13.21
C LEU A 59 -7.97 2.30 11.82
N LEU A 60 -8.86 2.17 10.85
CA LEU A 60 -8.57 1.67 9.52
C LEU A 60 -7.94 2.73 8.59
N GLY A 61 -7.52 2.29 7.39
CA GLY A 61 -6.93 3.14 6.35
C GLY A 61 -5.41 3.27 6.46
N HIS A 62 -4.71 3.11 5.33
CA HIS A 62 -3.25 3.17 5.30
C HIS A 62 -2.66 3.61 3.95
N GLU A 63 -3.48 3.90 2.94
CA GLU A 63 -3.06 4.37 1.62
C GLU A 63 -3.33 5.87 1.49
N ALA A 64 -2.59 6.70 2.23
CA ALA A 64 -2.99 8.08 2.44
C ALA A 64 -2.00 9.12 1.91
N ALA A 65 -2.58 10.22 1.43
CA ALA A 65 -1.89 11.48 1.20
C ALA A 65 -2.57 12.60 1.99
N GLY A 66 -1.77 13.54 2.47
CA GLY A 66 -2.27 14.65 3.28
C GLY A 66 -1.27 15.77 3.46
N ILE A 67 -1.69 16.78 4.21
CA ILE A 67 -0.87 17.94 4.56
C ILE A 67 -0.42 17.81 6.00
N VAL A 68 0.87 17.97 6.26
CA VAL A 68 1.41 18.10 7.62
C VAL A 68 0.80 19.33 8.28
N GLU A 69 0.10 19.13 9.39
CA GLU A 69 -0.54 20.22 10.14
C GLU A 69 0.33 20.69 11.29
N ALA A 70 0.96 19.75 11.98
CA ALA A 70 1.85 20.02 13.11
C ALA A 70 2.96 18.98 13.17
N VAL A 71 4.10 19.37 13.71
CA VAL A 71 5.24 18.50 14.00
C VAL A 71 5.65 18.66 15.46
N GLY A 72 6.06 17.55 16.07
CA GLY A 72 6.60 17.56 17.42
C GLY A 72 8.08 17.96 17.48
N PRO A 73 8.65 18.05 18.69
CA PRO A 73 10.09 18.24 18.86
C PRO A 73 10.90 17.16 18.11
N GLU A 74 12.14 17.47 17.76
CA GLU A 74 13.08 16.57 17.08
C GLU A 74 12.69 16.20 15.63
N VAL A 75 11.69 16.84 15.05
CA VAL A 75 11.34 16.70 13.63
C VAL A 75 12.04 17.82 12.85
N HIS A 76 12.95 17.44 11.96
CA HIS A 76 13.77 18.41 11.20
C HIS A 76 13.47 18.42 9.70
N ASP A 77 12.96 17.31 9.17
CA ASP A 77 12.78 17.11 7.73
C ASP A 77 11.35 17.43 7.24
N LEU A 78 10.44 17.74 8.16
CA LEU A 78 9.04 18.07 7.87
C LEU A 78 8.66 19.41 8.50
N ALA A 79 7.76 20.12 7.84
CA ALA A 79 7.17 21.36 8.34
C ALA A 79 5.66 21.38 8.08
N PRO A 80 4.88 22.13 8.88
CA PRO A 80 3.48 22.40 8.57
C PRO A 80 3.34 22.98 7.15
N GLY A 81 2.38 22.43 6.38
CA GLY A 81 2.16 22.76 4.98
C GLY A 81 2.81 21.79 3.99
N ASP A 82 3.74 20.94 4.41
CA ASP A 82 4.31 19.91 3.53
C ASP A 82 3.24 18.93 3.07
N TYR A 83 3.22 18.64 1.77
CA TYR A 83 2.36 17.61 1.19
C TYR A 83 3.08 16.26 1.20
N VAL A 84 2.47 15.27 1.83
CA VAL A 84 3.11 13.97 2.11
C VAL A 84 2.21 12.79 1.75
N ILE A 85 2.86 11.68 1.43
CA ILE A 85 2.26 10.34 1.46
C ILE A 85 2.73 9.62 2.73
N LEU A 86 1.91 8.68 3.21
CA LEU A 86 2.19 7.94 4.44
C LEU A 86 2.67 6.52 4.13
N ASN A 87 3.72 6.11 4.86
CA ASN A 87 4.31 4.77 4.81
C ASN A 87 4.00 4.01 6.11
N TRP A 88 4.04 2.69 6.06
CA TRP A 88 3.62 1.80 7.17
C TRP A 88 4.46 1.95 8.44
N ARG A 89 5.71 2.37 8.32
CA ARG A 89 6.64 2.49 9.44
C ARG A 89 7.81 3.40 9.11
N ALA A 90 8.30 4.09 10.10
CA ALA A 90 9.54 4.83 10.02
C ALA A 90 10.73 3.87 10.14
N VAL A 91 11.81 4.15 9.41
CA VAL A 91 13.08 3.44 9.55
C VAL A 91 13.99 4.16 10.54
N CYS A 92 14.81 3.43 11.29
CA CYS A 92 15.63 4.04 12.34
C CYS A 92 16.84 4.83 11.82
N GLY A 93 17.23 4.67 10.55
CA GLY A 93 18.38 5.34 9.94
C GLY A 93 19.77 4.85 10.41
N ALA A 94 19.87 4.21 11.58
CA ALA A 94 21.15 3.91 12.26
C ALA A 94 21.53 2.42 12.32
N CYS A 95 20.61 1.48 12.03
CA CYS A 95 20.94 0.07 12.09
C CYS A 95 21.79 -0.38 10.88
N ARG A 96 22.38 -1.56 10.98
CA ARG A 96 23.24 -2.14 9.94
C ARG A 96 22.59 -2.13 8.55
N ALA A 97 21.29 -2.38 8.46
CA ALA A 97 20.58 -2.39 7.18
C ALA A 97 20.46 -0.97 6.61
N CYS A 98 20.07 0.01 7.43
CA CYS A 98 19.96 1.42 7.02
C CYS A 98 21.31 1.97 6.57
N LEU A 99 22.38 1.74 7.35
CA LEU A 99 23.73 2.22 7.02
C LEU A 99 24.32 1.60 5.74
N ARG A 100 23.79 0.44 5.30
CA ARG A 100 24.15 -0.20 4.03
C ARG A 100 23.26 0.23 2.85
N GLY A 101 22.45 1.25 3.02
CA GLY A 101 21.52 1.71 2.00
C GLY A 101 20.35 0.74 1.70
N ARG A 102 20.01 -0.13 2.67
CA ARG A 102 18.91 -1.09 2.57
C ARG A 102 17.87 -0.86 3.68
N PRO A 103 17.25 0.34 3.75
CA PRO A 103 16.33 0.69 4.84
C PRO A 103 15.08 -0.18 4.89
N TRP A 104 14.68 -0.81 3.78
CA TRP A 104 13.58 -1.79 3.75
C TRP A 104 13.82 -3.04 4.61
N TYR A 105 15.06 -3.32 5.00
CA TYR A 105 15.43 -4.34 5.98
C TYR A 105 15.74 -3.76 7.36
N CYS A 106 15.23 -2.59 7.69
CA CYS A 106 15.48 -1.96 8.99
C CYS A 106 15.06 -2.89 10.16
N PHE A 107 15.98 -3.08 11.13
CA PHE A 107 15.74 -3.94 12.30
C PHE A 107 14.97 -3.24 13.43
N ALA A 108 14.85 -1.91 13.39
CA ALA A 108 14.24 -1.08 14.42
C ALA A 108 13.26 -0.08 13.81
N THR A 109 12.31 -0.60 13.02
CA THR A 109 11.21 0.22 12.51
C THR A 109 10.26 0.61 13.63
N HIS A 110 9.63 1.77 13.52
CA HIS A 110 8.72 2.30 14.55
C HIS A 110 7.56 3.09 13.92
N ASN A 111 6.54 3.30 14.74
CA ASN A 111 5.40 4.17 14.46
C ASN A 111 5.30 5.24 15.56
N ALA A 112 4.28 6.07 15.56
CA ALA A 112 4.02 7.02 16.65
C ALA A 112 3.91 6.29 17.99
N LYS A 113 4.47 6.87 19.04
CA LYS A 113 4.45 6.33 20.40
C LYS A 113 3.14 6.69 21.12
N GLN A 114 2.70 7.94 20.92
CA GLN A 114 1.43 8.38 21.48
C GLN A 114 0.26 7.64 20.83
N LYS A 115 -0.82 7.50 21.55
CA LYS A 115 -2.02 6.81 21.10
C LYS A 115 -3.15 7.78 20.80
N MET A 116 -3.79 7.58 19.67
CA MET A 116 -5.14 8.13 19.46
C MET A 116 -6.14 7.33 20.26
N THR A 117 -7.17 7.96 20.79
CA THR A 117 -8.16 7.31 21.65
C THR A 117 -9.58 7.63 21.23
N LEU A 118 -10.51 6.81 21.66
CA LEU A 118 -11.92 7.14 21.66
C LEU A 118 -12.23 8.17 22.74
N GLU A 119 -13.47 8.70 22.77
CA GLU A 119 -13.93 9.68 23.79
C GLU A 119 -13.88 9.13 25.21
N ASP A 120 -14.05 7.81 25.36
CA ASP A 120 -13.98 7.11 26.67
C ASP A 120 -12.53 6.78 27.11
N GLY A 121 -11.53 7.18 26.33
CA GLY A 121 -10.12 6.91 26.60
C GLY A 121 -9.61 5.58 26.06
N THR A 122 -10.44 4.77 25.41
CA THR A 122 -10.00 3.50 24.79
C THR A 122 -8.95 3.80 23.71
N GLU A 123 -7.76 3.19 23.82
CA GLU A 123 -6.69 3.33 22.84
C GLU A 123 -7.05 2.65 21.51
N LEU A 124 -6.70 3.29 20.42
CA LEU A 124 -6.88 2.77 19.07
C LEU A 124 -5.58 2.15 18.53
N SER A 125 -5.71 1.04 17.83
CA SER A 125 -4.63 0.44 17.04
C SER A 125 -4.73 0.92 15.60
N PRO A 126 -3.82 1.80 15.13
CA PRO A 126 -3.87 2.30 13.76
C PRO A 126 -3.45 1.21 12.79
N ALA A 127 -4.25 0.93 11.76
CA ALA A 127 -3.95 -0.03 10.71
C ALA A 127 -2.59 0.32 10.05
N LEU A 128 -1.68 -0.64 10.02
CA LEU A 128 -0.28 -0.47 9.58
C LEU A 128 0.44 0.73 10.23
N GLY A 129 0.06 1.10 11.45
CA GLY A 129 0.63 2.24 12.16
C GLY A 129 0.28 3.61 11.57
N ILE A 130 -0.75 3.69 10.73
CA ILE A 130 -1.19 4.92 10.06
C ILE A 130 -2.60 5.31 10.52
N GLY A 131 -3.61 4.44 10.32
CA GLY A 131 -4.99 4.73 10.68
C GLY A 131 -5.52 5.97 9.98
N ALA A 132 -5.71 5.92 8.66
CA ALA A 132 -5.97 7.11 7.85
C ALA A 132 -7.41 7.26 7.35
N PHE A 133 -8.36 6.40 7.73
CA PHE A 133 -9.78 6.67 7.53
C PHE A 133 -10.29 7.62 8.63
N ILE A 134 -9.71 8.81 8.66
CA ILE A 134 -9.90 9.84 9.67
C ILE A 134 -9.59 11.21 9.08
N ASP A 135 -10.10 12.29 9.64
CA ASP A 135 -9.77 13.64 9.16
C ASP A 135 -8.29 13.99 9.37
N LYS A 136 -7.72 13.56 10.50
CA LYS A 136 -6.32 13.77 10.86
C LYS A 136 -5.77 12.56 11.59
N THR A 137 -4.56 12.15 11.26
CA THR A 137 -3.88 11.04 11.93
C THR A 137 -2.57 11.49 12.56
N LEU A 138 -2.13 10.76 13.59
CA LEU A 138 -0.83 10.93 14.24
C LEU A 138 0.10 9.80 13.78
N VAL A 139 1.27 10.16 13.26
CA VAL A 139 2.28 9.22 12.75
C VAL A 139 3.67 9.60 13.24
N ALA A 140 4.62 8.67 13.21
CA ALA A 140 6.02 9.04 13.31
C ALA A 140 6.43 9.86 12.07
N ALA A 141 7.21 10.91 12.26
CA ALA A 141 7.61 11.79 11.16
C ALA A 141 8.31 11.04 10.01
N GLY A 142 9.08 10.01 10.33
CA GLY A 142 9.73 9.13 9.34
C GLY A 142 8.77 8.25 8.51
N GLN A 143 7.47 8.24 8.82
CA GLN A 143 6.44 7.62 7.97
C GLN A 143 5.97 8.56 6.86
N CYS A 144 6.33 9.84 6.90
CA CYS A 144 5.95 10.84 5.92
C CYS A 144 7.00 10.94 4.82
N THR A 145 6.57 10.87 3.56
CA THR A 145 7.42 11.15 2.41
C THR A 145 6.85 12.34 1.65
N LYS A 146 7.64 13.40 1.52
CA LYS A 146 7.23 14.59 0.74
C LYS A 146 7.05 14.23 -0.72
N VAL A 147 6.01 14.75 -1.32
CA VAL A 147 5.70 14.58 -2.74
C VAL A 147 5.38 15.92 -3.38
N ASP A 148 5.34 15.96 -4.70
CA ASP A 148 4.98 17.15 -5.45
C ASP A 148 3.58 17.63 -5.03
N PRO A 149 3.44 18.90 -4.57
CA PRO A 149 2.15 19.47 -4.19
C PRO A 149 1.10 19.47 -5.31
N ALA A 150 1.53 19.40 -6.57
CA ALA A 150 0.64 19.30 -7.71
C ALA A 150 0.05 17.89 -7.91
N ALA A 151 0.57 16.87 -7.23
CA ALA A 151 0.06 15.51 -7.33
C ALA A 151 -1.37 15.43 -6.76
N ARG A 152 -2.27 14.78 -7.50
CA ARG A 152 -3.65 14.58 -7.03
C ARG A 152 -3.69 13.69 -5.80
N PRO A 153 -4.36 14.08 -4.70
CA PRO A 153 -4.36 13.33 -3.45
C PRO A 153 -4.77 11.86 -3.59
N ALA A 154 -5.83 11.60 -4.37
CA ALA A 154 -6.32 10.24 -4.61
C ALA A 154 -5.30 9.35 -5.35
N ALA A 155 -4.42 9.92 -6.17
CA ALA A 155 -3.35 9.17 -6.82
C ALA A 155 -2.12 9.04 -5.92
N ALA A 156 -1.75 10.12 -5.22
CA ALA A 156 -0.59 10.14 -4.34
C ALA A 156 -0.73 9.15 -3.17
N GLY A 157 -1.91 9.05 -2.55
CA GLY A 157 -2.15 8.13 -1.44
C GLY A 157 -1.87 6.66 -1.78
N LEU A 158 -2.10 6.25 -3.04
CA LEU A 158 -1.86 4.87 -3.48
C LEU A 158 -0.36 4.51 -3.57
N LEU A 159 0.53 5.51 -3.64
CA LEU A 159 1.98 5.29 -3.76
C LEU A 159 2.56 4.60 -2.52
N GLY A 160 1.98 4.81 -1.34
CA GLY A 160 2.44 4.23 -0.08
C GLY A 160 2.14 2.73 0.11
N CYS A 161 1.30 2.11 -0.74
CA CYS A 161 0.91 0.70 -0.61
C CYS A 161 0.85 -0.01 -1.96
N GLY A 162 -0.31 0.02 -2.62
CA GLY A 162 -0.57 -0.83 -3.80
C GLY A 162 0.40 -0.58 -4.96
N VAL A 163 0.72 0.69 -5.24
CA VAL A 163 1.67 1.05 -6.30
C VAL A 163 3.09 0.59 -5.95
N MET A 164 3.54 0.87 -4.73
CA MET A 164 4.86 0.43 -4.25
C MET A 164 4.99 -1.10 -4.28
N ALA A 165 3.94 -1.82 -3.85
CA ALA A 165 3.93 -3.28 -3.84
C ALA A 165 4.04 -3.85 -5.27
N GLY A 166 3.24 -3.37 -6.21
CA GLY A 166 3.25 -3.86 -7.59
C GLY A 166 4.54 -3.52 -8.34
N LEU A 167 5.00 -2.26 -8.27
CA LEU A 167 6.29 -1.86 -8.86
C LEU A 167 7.44 -2.66 -8.25
N GLY A 168 7.47 -2.79 -6.93
CA GLY A 168 8.51 -3.53 -6.21
C GLY A 168 8.50 -5.03 -6.53
N ALA A 169 7.33 -5.63 -6.72
CA ALA A 169 7.21 -7.02 -7.15
C ALA A 169 7.88 -7.25 -8.50
N ALA A 170 7.68 -6.36 -9.47
CA ALA A 170 8.32 -6.49 -10.77
C ALA A 170 9.81 -6.14 -10.74
N LEU A 171 10.16 -4.94 -10.23
CA LEU A 171 11.51 -4.38 -10.34
C LEU A 171 12.52 -5.00 -9.37
N ASN A 172 12.09 -5.27 -8.12
CA ASN A 172 12.99 -5.67 -7.06
C ASN A 172 12.91 -7.18 -6.72
N THR A 173 11.70 -7.72 -6.60
CA THR A 173 11.51 -9.13 -6.17
C THR A 173 11.62 -10.06 -7.38
N GLY A 174 10.86 -9.79 -8.43
CA GLY A 174 10.89 -10.54 -9.68
C GLY A 174 12.15 -10.27 -10.51
N ASN A 175 12.85 -9.16 -10.20
CA ASN A 175 14.06 -8.73 -10.91
C ASN A 175 13.89 -8.76 -12.44
N VAL A 176 12.71 -8.32 -12.90
CA VAL A 176 12.35 -8.31 -14.32
C VAL A 176 13.37 -7.50 -15.11
N GLY A 177 13.86 -8.07 -16.19
CA GLY A 177 14.85 -7.48 -17.07
C GLY A 177 14.38 -7.32 -18.50
N ARG A 178 15.30 -6.80 -19.33
CA ARG A 178 15.04 -6.67 -20.77
C ARG A 178 14.95 -8.05 -21.42
N GLY A 179 13.92 -8.23 -22.21
CA GLY A 179 13.70 -9.48 -22.95
C GLY A 179 12.81 -10.48 -22.21
N ASP A 180 12.60 -10.32 -20.90
CA ASP A 180 11.77 -11.25 -20.14
C ASP A 180 10.31 -11.24 -20.60
N SER A 181 9.67 -12.38 -20.46
CA SER A 181 8.22 -12.57 -20.48
C SER A 181 7.69 -12.56 -19.06
N VAL A 182 6.68 -11.73 -18.79
CA VAL A 182 6.09 -11.54 -17.45
C VAL A 182 4.61 -11.82 -17.52
N ALA A 183 4.11 -12.70 -16.65
CA ALA A 183 2.68 -12.89 -16.44
C ALA A 183 2.25 -12.22 -15.13
N VAL A 184 1.18 -11.42 -15.18
CA VAL A 184 0.59 -10.80 -13.99
C VAL A 184 -0.82 -11.32 -13.84
N ILE A 185 -1.06 -12.09 -12.78
CA ILE A 185 -2.35 -12.68 -12.44
C ILE A 185 -3.10 -11.76 -11.48
N GLY A 186 -4.23 -11.25 -11.91
CA GLY A 186 -4.99 -10.21 -11.23
C GLY A 186 -4.56 -8.79 -11.64
N CYS A 187 -5.43 -8.08 -12.35
CA CYS A 187 -5.20 -6.72 -12.85
C CYS A 187 -5.89 -5.63 -12.00
N GLY A 188 -5.98 -5.85 -10.68
CA GLY A 188 -6.37 -4.82 -9.71
C GLY A 188 -5.27 -3.79 -9.50
N GLY A 189 -5.34 -2.97 -8.43
CA GLY A 189 -4.37 -1.89 -8.17
C GLY A 189 -2.91 -2.36 -8.12
N VAL A 190 -2.63 -3.45 -7.40
CA VAL A 190 -1.28 -4.03 -7.30
C VAL A 190 -0.83 -4.61 -8.64
N GLY A 191 -1.68 -5.40 -9.32
CA GLY A 191 -1.33 -5.99 -10.61
C GLY A 191 -1.13 -4.94 -11.70
N ALA A 192 -1.94 -3.89 -11.73
CA ALA A 192 -1.77 -2.75 -12.62
C ALA A 192 -0.41 -2.07 -12.42
N ALA A 193 0.02 -1.88 -11.18
CA ALA A 193 1.33 -1.35 -10.86
C ALA A 193 2.46 -2.33 -11.23
N ALA A 194 2.26 -3.65 -11.07
CA ALA A 194 3.21 -4.67 -11.50
C ALA A 194 3.40 -4.67 -13.03
N ILE A 195 2.31 -4.53 -13.80
CA ILE A 195 2.35 -4.39 -15.27
C ILE A 195 3.17 -3.15 -15.67
N ALA A 196 2.90 -2.00 -15.04
CA ALA A 196 3.67 -0.78 -15.27
C ALA A 196 5.15 -0.97 -14.88
N GLY A 197 5.44 -1.67 -13.79
CA GLY A 197 6.79 -2.02 -13.36
C GLY A 197 7.52 -2.90 -14.37
N ALA A 198 6.86 -3.94 -14.89
CA ALA A 198 7.42 -4.81 -15.91
C ALA A 198 7.74 -4.04 -17.21
N ARG A 199 6.86 -3.10 -17.60
CA ARG A 199 7.12 -2.20 -18.73
C ARG A 199 8.34 -1.32 -18.50
N LEU A 200 8.46 -0.71 -17.31
CA LEU A 200 9.60 0.13 -16.94
C LEU A 200 10.91 -0.65 -16.92
N ALA A 201 10.87 -1.92 -16.49
CA ALA A 201 12.02 -2.83 -16.54
C ALA A 201 12.45 -3.21 -17.97
N GLY A 202 11.58 -3.00 -18.97
CA GLY A 202 11.85 -3.32 -20.36
C GLY A 202 11.51 -4.77 -20.73
N ALA A 203 10.57 -5.39 -20.02
CA ALA A 203 10.05 -6.70 -20.39
C ALA A 203 9.55 -6.71 -21.84
N ASN A 204 9.86 -7.78 -22.56
CA ASN A 204 9.48 -7.91 -23.97
C ASN A 204 8.01 -8.32 -24.11
N ARG A 205 7.54 -9.21 -23.25
CA ARG A 205 6.17 -9.69 -23.25
C ARG A 205 5.58 -9.52 -21.86
N ILE A 206 4.46 -8.82 -21.79
CA ILE A 206 3.73 -8.59 -20.53
C ILE A 206 2.31 -9.11 -20.73
N ILE A 207 1.99 -10.21 -20.06
CA ILE A 207 0.73 -10.94 -20.17
C ILE A 207 -0.12 -10.61 -18.95
N ALA A 208 -1.21 -9.89 -19.16
CA ALA A 208 -2.17 -9.58 -18.11
C ALA A 208 -3.26 -10.65 -18.06
N VAL A 209 -3.49 -11.21 -16.88
CA VAL A 209 -4.50 -12.26 -16.64
C VAL A 209 -5.52 -11.75 -15.63
N ASP A 210 -6.80 -11.72 -15.98
CA ASP A 210 -7.92 -11.37 -15.07
C ASP A 210 -9.22 -12.02 -15.57
N LEU A 211 -10.26 -12.00 -14.75
CA LEU A 211 -11.62 -12.43 -15.08
C LEU A 211 -12.45 -11.31 -15.74
N ASP A 212 -12.03 -10.05 -15.60
CA ASP A 212 -12.78 -8.85 -16.00
C ASP A 212 -12.10 -8.16 -17.19
N ASP A 213 -12.80 -8.16 -18.34
CA ASP A 213 -12.31 -7.55 -19.57
C ASP A 213 -12.04 -6.04 -19.44
N ARG A 214 -12.74 -5.33 -18.56
CA ARG A 214 -12.49 -3.90 -18.30
C ARG A 214 -11.13 -3.67 -17.67
N LYS A 215 -10.72 -4.57 -16.75
CA LYS A 215 -9.39 -4.54 -16.14
C LYS A 215 -8.31 -4.90 -17.15
N LEU A 216 -8.57 -5.88 -18.01
CA LEU A 216 -7.67 -6.27 -19.09
C LEU A 216 -7.45 -5.11 -20.09
N ALA A 217 -8.53 -4.40 -20.46
CA ALA A 217 -8.42 -3.21 -21.29
C ALA A 217 -7.58 -2.10 -20.61
N THR A 218 -7.75 -1.90 -19.30
CA THR A 218 -6.91 -0.96 -18.53
C THR A 218 -5.46 -1.42 -18.49
N ALA A 219 -5.19 -2.71 -18.28
CA ALA A 219 -3.86 -3.29 -18.26
C ALA A 219 -3.08 -3.00 -19.56
N THR A 220 -3.75 -3.04 -20.70
CA THR A 220 -3.14 -2.70 -22.01
C THR A 220 -2.65 -1.25 -22.02
N THR A 221 -3.39 -0.30 -21.45
CA THR A 221 -2.94 1.11 -21.39
C THR A 221 -1.73 1.31 -20.50
N LEU A 222 -1.51 0.41 -19.53
CA LEU A 222 -0.38 0.44 -18.60
C LEU A 222 0.85 -0.29 -19.13
N GLY A 223 0.70 -1.07 -20.20
CA GLY A 223 1.83 -1.70 -20.86
C GLY A 223 1.73 -3.21 -21.08
N ALA A 224 0.59 -3.83 -20.75
CA ALA A 224 0.37 -5.22 -21.13
C ALA A 224 0.38 -5.36 -22.66
N THR A 225 1.17 -6.30 -23.15
CA THR A 225 1.27 -6.62 -24.58
C THR A 225 0.24 -7.67 -25.00
N HIS A 226 -0.19 -8.49 -24.06
CA HIS A 226 -1.17 -9.56 -24.24
C HIS A 226 -2.13 -9.57 -23.04
N THR A 227 -3.35 -10.03 -23.31
CA THR A 227 -4.38 -10.19 -22.27
C THR A 227 -4.98 -11.59 -22.34
N VAL A 228 -5.25 -12.18 -21.20
CA VAL A 228 -5.89 -13.49 -21.05
C VAL A 228 -7.06 -13.36 -20.09
N ASN A 229 -8.27 -13.59 -20.58
CA ASN A 229 -9.44 -13.68 -19.73
C ASN A 229 -9.57 -15.13 -19.21
N SER A 230 -9.21 -15.33 -17.93
CA SER A 230 -9.20 -16.67 -17.31
C SER A 230 -10.59 -17.23 -16.99
N SER A 231 -11.66 -16.48 -17.25
CA SER A 231 -13.02 -17.05 -17.23
C SER A 231 -13.37 -17.77 -18.53
N ALA A 232 -12.68 -17.50 -19.63
CA ALA A 232 -12.94 -18.04 -20.95
C ALA A 232 -11.86 -19.01 -21.45
N THR A 233 -10.61 -18.86 -20.96
CA THR A 233 -9.46 -19.65 -21.43
C THR A 233 -8.60 -20.06 -20.24
N ASP A 234 -8.07 -21.28 -20.27
CA ASP A 234 -7.09 -21.72 -19.26
C ASP A 234 -5.82 -20.87 -19.35
N PRO A 235 -5.48 -20.12 -18.27
CA PRO A 235 -4.38 -19.19 -18.31
C PRO A 235 -3.02 -19.84 -18.48
N ILE A 236 -2.82 -21.07 -17.97
CA ILE A 236 -1.55 -21.79 -18.11
C ILE A 236 -1.30 -22.10 -19.58
N THR A 237 -2.28 -22.71 -20.25
CA THR A 237 -2.19 -23.03 -21.69
C THR A 237 -1.96 -21.76 -22.51
N ALA A 238 -2.72 -20.69 -22.25
CA ALA A 238 -2.58 -19.44 -22.99
C ALA A 238 -1.19 -18.80 -22.80
N ILE A 239 -0.65 -18.81 -21.57
CA ILE A 239 0.69 -18.27 -21.30
C ILE A 239 1.75 -19.12 -22.01
N GLN A 240 1.64 -20.45 -21.97
CA GLN A 240 2.57 -21.34 -22.69
C GLN A 240 2.54 -21.09 -24.20
N GLU A 241 1.36 -21.00 -24.82
CA GLU A 241 1.23 -20.68 -26.24
C GLU A 241 1.90 -19.34 -26.60
N LEU A 242 1.68 -18.30 -25.77
CA LEU A 242 2.27 -17.00 -25.93
C LEU A 242 3.79 -16.98 -25.75
N THR A 243 4.36 -17.97 -25.07
CA THR A 243 5.79 -18.04 -24.71
C THR A 243 6.53 -19.18 -25.40
N GLY A 244 5.95 -19.76 -26.44
CA GLY A 244 6.58 -20.84 -27.23
C GLY A 244 6.70 -22.17 -26.48
N GLY A 245 5.82 -22.42 -25.53
CA GLY A 245 5.75 -23.64 -24.73
C GLY A 245 6.52 -23.60 -23.41
N PHE A 246 7.30 -22.55 -23.14
CA PHE A 246 8.19 -22.47 -21.96
C PHE A 246 7.51 -21.91 -20.70
N GLY A 247 6.45 -21.11 -20.83
CA GLY A 247 5.88 -20.33 -19.75
C GLY A 247 6.54 -18.96 -19.63
N ALA A 248 6.12 -18.14 -18.64
CA ALA A 248 6.70 -16.83 -18.40
C ALA A 248 7.98 -16.95 -17.55
N ASP A 249 8.97 -16.06 -17.81
CA ASP A 249 10.20 -15.99 -16.99
C ASP A 249 9.90 -15.52 -15.57
N VAL A 250 8.90 -14.64 -15.42
CA VAL A 250 8.45 -14.14 -14.13
C VAL A 250 6.92 -14.18 -14.06
N VAL A 251 6.37 -14.74 -12.98
CA VAL A 251 4.94 -14.70 -12.68
C VAL A 251 4.71 -13.91 -11.41
N ILE A 252 3.79 -12.95 -11.47
CA ILE A 252 3.39 -12.12 -10.33
C ILE A 252 1.92 -12.39 -10.02
N ASP A 253 1.65 -13.07 -8.90
CA ASP A 253 0.27 -13.25 -8.41
C ASP A 253 -0.13 -12.06 -7.53
N ALA A 254 -1.08 -11.26 -8.02
CA ALA A 254 -1.67 -10.12 -7.33
C ALA A 254 -3.10 -10.40 -6.83
N VAL A 255 -3.50 -11.68 -6.72
CA VAL A 255 -4.80 -12.14 -6.22
C VAL A 255 -4.67 -12.83 -4.87
N GLY A 256 -3.70 -13.74 -4.72
CA GLY A 256 -3.41 -14.44 -3.48
C GLY A 256 -4.42 -15.53 -3.12
N ARG A 257 -4.95 -16.26 -4.10
CA ARG A 257 -5.86 -17.40 -3.90
C ARG A 257 -5.17 -18.73 -4.23
N PRO A 258 -5.59 -19.85 -3.61
CA PRO A 258 -5.02 -21.16 -3.92
C PRO A 258 -5.06 -21.52 -5.41
N GLU A 259 -6.11 -21.08 -6.11
CA GLU A 259 -6.29 -21.32 -7.54
C GLU A 259 -5.24 -20.54 -8.37
N THR A 260 -4.99 -19.28 -8.04
CA THR A 260 -4.02 -18.45 -8.76
C THR A 260 -2.58 -18.86 -8.45
N TRP A 261 -2.31 -19.36 -7.24
CA TRP A 261 -1.02 -19.96 -6.88
C TRP A 261 -0.66 -21.19 -7.71
N LYS A 262 -1.68 -21.98 -8.11
CA LYS A 262 -1.45 -23.14 -8.99
C LYS A 262 -1.21 -22.74 -10.43
N GLN A 263 -1.61 -21.53 -10.81
CA GLN A 263 -1.41 -20.98 -12.16
C GLN A 263 -0.03 -20.31 -12.31
N ALA A 264 0.57 -19.91 -11.20
CA ALA A 264 1.88 -19.28 -11.13
C ALA A 264 3.01 -20.33 -11.08
#